data_a6b3853fb82fbde9374affd3af27b098
#
_entry.id   a6b3853fb82fbde9374affd3af27b098
#
_cell.length_a   1.000
_cell.length_b   1.000
_cell.length_c   1.000
_cell.angle_alpha   90.00
_cell.angle_beta   90.00
_cell.angle_gamma   90.00
#
_symmetry.space_group_name_H-M   'P 1'
#
loop_
_entity.id
_entity.type
_entity.pdbx_description
1 polymer ?
#
loop_
_entity_poly.entity_id
_entity_poly.type
_entity_poly.pdbx_seq_one_letter_code
_entity_poly.pdbx_strand_id
1 'polypeptide(L)'
;MRCLLVDDNETFIEVARRVLDPNGVEVAGTASNIAEAVLRVSELRPDIVLIDVMLGDENGFDLARLLAELDTRDLAVIMISSGTEDDYCDLMADGTALGFLTKTELSADGIRRLLAEVR
;
A
#
# COMPACT_ATOMS: atom_id res chain seq x y z
N MET A 1 5.13 -10.98 8.15
CA MET A 1 4.78 -9.58 7.92
C MET A 1 3.35 -9.50 7.42
N ARG A 2 2.54 -8.69 8.07
CA ARG A 2 1.12 -8.55 7.73
C ARG A 2 0.89 -7.31 6.90
N CYS A 3 0.07 -7.43 5.88
CA CYS A 3 -0.16 -6.39 4.88
C CYS A 3 -1.65 -6.14 4.70
N LEU A 4 -2.03 -4.87 4.59
CA LEU A 4 -3.36 -4.48 4.13
C LEU A 4 -3.21 -4.03 2.68
N LEU A 5 -4.02 -4.59 1.80
CA LEU A 5 -4.00 -4.22 0.38
C LEU A 5 -5.22 -3.36 0.06
N VAL A 6 -4.98 -2.13 -0.37
CA VAL A 6 -6.05 -1.19 -0.70
C VAL A 6 -6.10 -0.99 -2.22
N ASP A 7 -7.10 -1.59 -2.84
CA ASP A 7 -7.28 -1.57 -4.30
C ASP A 7 -8.73 -1.92 -4.60
N ASP A 8 -9.33 -1.26 -5.58
CA ASP A 8 -10.69 -1.55 -6.00
C ASP A 8 -10.78 -2.63 -7.08
N ASN A 9 -9.64 -3.14 -7.55
CA ASN A 9 -9.57 -4.17 -8.58
C ASN A 9 -9.39 -5.55 -7.95
N GLU A 10 -10.46 -6.33 -7.90
CA GLU A 10 -10.45 -7.66 -7.29
C GLU A 10 -9.49 -8.64 -7.96
N THR A 11 -9.31 -8.52 -9.27
CA THR A 11 -8.39 -9.37 -10.02
C THR A 11 -6.96 -9.14 -9.57
N PHE A 12 -6.58 -7.87 -9.41
CA PHE A 12 -5.24 -7.54 -8.92
C PHE A 12 -5.04 -8.02 -7.49
N ILE A 13 -6.05 -7.87 -6.63
CA ILE A 13 -5.98 -8.33 -5.24
C ILE A 13 -5.65 -9.82 -5.20
N GLU A 14 -6.29 -10.61 -6.05
CA GLU A 14 -6.06 -12.04 -6.10
C GLU A 14 -4.65 -12.38 -6.57
N VAL A 15 -4.17 -11.68 -7.60
CA VAL A 15 -2.80 -11.84 -8.08
C VAL A 15 -1.79 -11.48 -6.98
N ALA A 16 -2.04 -10.37 -6.28
CA ALA A 16 -1.15 -9.90 -5.21
C ALA A 16 -1.07 -10.93 -4.08
N ARG A 17 -2.19 -11.54 -3.69
CA ARG A 17 -2.17 -12.59 -2.68
C ARG A 17 -1.28 -13.76 -3.09
N ARG A 18 -1.37 -14.19 -4.33
CA ARG A 18 -0.56 -15.30 -4.85
C ARG A 18 0.92 -14.99 -4.89
N VAL A 19 1.26 -13.73 -5.07
CA VAL A 19 2.65 -13.27 -5.11
C VAL A 19 3.22 -13.09 -3.71
N LEU A 20 2.42 -12.57 -2.79
CA LEU A 20 2.90 -12.15 -1.47
C LEU A 20 2.78 -13.23 -0.38
N ASP A 21 1.63 -13.90 -0.30
CA ASP A 21 1.39 -14.87 0.78
C ASP A 21 2.46 -15.97 0.86
N PRO A 22 2.82 -16.64 -0.25
CA PRO A 22 3.82 -17.71 -0.18
C PRO A 22 5.22 -17.21 0.17
N ASN A 23 5.46 -15.91 0.06
CA ASN A 23 6.80 -15.33 0.24
C ASN A 23 6.94 -14.56 1.55
N GLY A 24 6.05 -14.78 2.49
CA GLY A 24 6.17 -14.25 3.84
C GLY A 24 5.54 -12.88 4.06
N VAL A 25 4.82 -12.35 3.08
CA VAL A 25 4.04 -11.12 3.23
C VAL A 25 2.56 -11.50 3.20
N GLU A 26 1.99 -11.73 4.37
CA GLU A 26 0.59 -12.15 4.49
C GLU A 26 -0.36 -11.00 4.18
N VAL A 27 -1.26 -11.20 3.22
CA VAL A 27 -2.33 -10.24 2.95
C VAL A 27 -3.44 -10.48 3.98
N ALA A 28 -3.34 -9.77 5.10
CA ALA A 28 -4.24 -9.96 6.25
C ALA A 28 -5.64 -9.44 5.98
N GLY A 29 -5.80 -8.52 5.04
CA GLY A 29 -7.09 -7.97 4.67
C GLY A 29 -6.99 -7.10 3.45
N THR A 30 -8.15 -6.66 2.96
CA THR A 30 -8.25 -5.80 1.79
C THR A 30 -9.26 -4.68 2.03
N ALA A 31 -9.14 -3.60 1.28
CA ALA A 31 -10.09 -2.50 1.30
C ALA A 31 -10.20 -1.91 -0.10
N SER A 32 -11.36 -1.39 -0.45
CA SER A 32 -11.61 -0.87 -1.79
C SER A 32 -11.78 0.65 -1.84
N ASN A 33 -11.78 1.30 -0.68
CA ASN A 33 -11.92 2.76 -0.60
C ASN A 33 -11.26 3.27 0.68
N ILE A 34 -11.16 4.59 0.81
CA ILE A 34 -10.48 5.23 1.94
C ILE A 34 -11.14 4.88 3.27
N ALA A 35 -12.47 5.00 3.37
CA ALA A 35 -13.18 4.74 4.61
C ALA A 35 -12.99 3.31 5.09
N GLU A 36 -13.06 2.36 4.18
CA GLU A 36 -12.85 0.94 4.51
C GLU A 36 -11.41 0.69 4.92
N ALA A 37 -10.45 1.33 4.24
CA ALA A 37 -9.04 1.18 4.58
C ALA A 37 -8.72 1.67 5.99
N VAL A 38 -9.24 2.82 6.38
CA VAL A 38 -9.04 3.37 7.73
C VAL A 38 -9.60 2.40 8.77
N LEU A 39 -10.78 1.85 8.52
CA LEU A 39 -11.39 0.87 9.42
C LEU A 39 -10.51 -0.39 9.54
N ARG A 40 -10.03 -0.91 8.41
CA ARG A 40 -9.21 -2.11 8.40
C ARG A 40 -7.87 -1.91 9.10
N VAL A 41 -7.24 -0.76 8.93
CA VAL A 41 -5.99 -0.43 9.63
C VAL A 41 -6.23 -0.50 11.14
N SER A 42 -7.33 0.07 11.61
CA SER A 42 -7.67 0.07 13.03
C SER A 42 -7.91 -1.35 13.55
N GLU A 43 -8.59 -2.19 12.77
CA GLU A 43 -8.93 -3.54 13.18
C GLU A 43 -7.77 -4.53 13.09
N LEU A 44 -7.01 -4.46 12.02
CA LEU A 44 -5.99 -5.47 11.71
C LEU A 44 -4.59 -5.10 12.19
N ARG A 45 -4.32 -3.83 12.36
CA ARG A 45 -3.00 -3.31 12.74
C ARG A 45 -1.89 -3.94 11.90
N PRO A 46 -1.95 -3.73 10.57
CA PRO A 46 -0.95 -4.34 9.69
C PRO A 46 0.42 -3.69 9.88
N ASP A 47 1.46 -4.38 9.43
CA ASP A 47 2.82 -3.84 9.41
C ASP A 47 3.00 -2.89 8.24
N ILE A 48 2.36 -3.18 7.11
CA ILE A 48 2.42 -2.37 5.91
C ILE A 48 1.04 -2.22 5.28
N VAL A 49 0.86 -1.11 4.57
CA VAL A 49 -0.32 -0.86 3.74
C VAL A 49 0.15 -0.61 2.32
N LEU A 50 -0.39 -1.37 1.38
CA LEU A 50 -0.15 -1.16 -0.04
C LEU A 50 -1.38 -0.45 -0.60
N ILE A 51 -1.20 0.76 -1.12
CA ILE A 51 -2.30 1.62 -1.55
C ILE A 51 -2.21 1.91 -3.03
N ASP A 52 -3.24 1.52 -3.78
CA ASP A 52 -3.35 1.90 -5.19
C ASP A 52 -3.54 3.42 -5.27
N VAL A 53 -2.79 4.07 -6.15
CA VAL A 53 -2.90 5.50 -6.38
C VAL A 53 -4.33 5.87 -6.80
N MET A 54 -4.97 5.01 -7.59
CA MET A 54 -6.33 5.25 -8.08
C MET A 54 -7.32 4.30 -7.42
N LEU A 55 -8.15 4.82 -6.52
CA LEU A 55 -9.17 4.06 -5.81
C LEU A 55 -10.57 4.46 -6.31
N GLY A 56 -10.92 4.02 -7.53
CA GLY A 56 -12.16 4.49 -8.16
C GLY A 56 -12.12 6.00 -8.31
N ASP A 57 -13.04 6.70 -7.67
CA ASP A 57 -13.09 8.17 -7.70
C ASP A 57 -12.18 8.82 -6.65
N GLU A 58 -11.57 8.01 -5.77
CA GLU A 58 -10.72 8.53 -4.71
C GLU A 58 -9.26 8.44 -5.06
N ASN A 59 -8.45 9.29 -4.44
CA ASN A 59 -7.01 9.34 -4.66
C ASN A 59 -6.30 8.64 -3.50
N GLY A 60 -5.49 7.62 -3.82
CA GLY A 60 -4.77 6.87 -2.80
C GLY A 60 -3.80 7.70 -1.97
N PHE A 61 -3.26 8.79 -2.52
CA PHE A 61 -2.39 9.68 -1.75
C PHE A 61 -3.14 10.39 -0.61
N ASP A 62 -4.44 10.63 -0.78
CA ASP A 62 -5.26 11.19 0.30
C ASP A 62 -5.33 10.23 1.48
N LEU A 63 -5.43 8.93 1.20
CA LEU A 63 -5.39 7.92 2.26
C LEU A 63 -4.02 7.89 2.93
N ALA A 64 -2.94 7.98 2.15
CA ALA A 64 -1.60 7.99 2.71
C ALA A 64 -1.40 9.15 3.67
N ARG A 65 -1.87 10.36 3.30
CA ARG A 65 -1.81 11.52 4.17
C ARG A 65 -2.64 11.34 5.44
N LEU A 66 -3.84 10.78 5.29
CA LEU A 66 -4.71 10.53 6.43
C LEU A 66 -4.06 9.55 7.42
N LEU A 67 -3.45 8.49 6.92
CA LEU A 67 -2.76 7.52 7.77
C LEU A 67 -1.55 8.14 8.46
N ALA A 68 -0.85 9.07 7.80
CA ALA A 68 0.27 9.79 8.40
C ALA A 68 -0.16 10.67 9.56
N GLU A 69 -1.38 11.19 9.52
CA GLU A 69 -1.94 12.02 10.59
C GLU A 69 -2.42 11.19 11.78
N LEU A 70 -2.74 9.92 11.55
CA LEU A 70 -3.13 9.02 12.63
C LEU A 70 -1.87 8.51 13.32
N ASP A 71 -1.99 8.13 14.59
CA ASP A 71 -0.86 7.59 15.34
C ASP A 71 -0.59 6.14 14.93
N THR A 72 0.02 5.98 13.77
CA THR A 72 0.34 4.68 13.19
C THR A 72 1.86 4.50 13.08
N ARG A 73 2.55 4.60 14.19
CA ARG A 73 4.02 4.69 14.25
C ARG A 73 4.79 3.61 13.51
N ASP A 74 4.30 2.41 13.54
CA ASP A 74 5.00 1.26 12.94
C ASP A 74 4.43 0.88 11.58
N LEU A 75 3.51 1.68 11.05
CA LEU A 75 2.86 1.40 9.78
C LEU A 75 3.68 1.96 8.62
N ALA A 76 4.12 1.09 7.72
CA ALA A 76 4.78 1.49 6.49
C ALA A 76 3.74 1.62 5.38
N VAL A 77 3.76 2.74 4.67
CA VAL A 77 2.82 3.00 3.56
C VAL A 77 3.59 2.94 2.26
N ILE A 78 3.14 2.08 1.35
CA ILE A 78 3.75 1.91 0.03
C ILE A 78 2.66 2.13 -1.02
N MET A 79 2.94 3.04 -1.97
CA MET A 79 2.00 3.32 -3.06
C MET A 79 2.24 2.33 -4.20
N ILE A 80 1.16 1.88 -4.82
CA ILE A 80 1.25 1.02 -6.02
C ILE A 80 0.42 1.64 -7.15
N SER A 81 0.85 1.42 -8.38
CA SER A 81 0.20 2.00 -9.54
C SER A 81 0.34 1.10 -10.77
N SER A 82 -0.64 1.18 -11.65
CA SER A 82 -0.56 0.55 -12.98
C SER A 82 0.10 1.47 -14.00
N GLY A 83 0.33 2.75 -13.65
CA GLY A 83 0.94 3.74 -14.53
C GLY A 83 2.44 3.87 -14.35
N THR A 84 3.02 4.92 -14.94
CA THR A 84 4.44 5.19 -14.81
C THR A 84 4.73 5.94 -13.51
N GLU A 85 5.88 5.68 -12.94
CA GLU A 85 6.33 6.33 -11.72
C GLU A 85 6.45 7.84 -11.86
N ASP A 86 6.86 8.29 -13.04
CA ASP A 86 7.07 9.73 -13.31
C ASP A 86 5.83 10.58 -13.08
N ASP A 87 4.64 10.00 -13.28
CA ASP A 87 3.38 10.73 -13.10
C ASP A 87 3.12 11.10 -11.65
N TYR A 88 3.80 10.46 -10.70
CA TYR A 88 3.50 10.58 -9.28
C TYR A 88 4.67 11.04 -8.41
N CYS A 89 5.82 11.32 -9.04
CA CYS A 89 7.03 11.73 -8.30
C CYS A 89 6.81 12.94 -7.40
N ASP A 90 6.12 13.95 -7.90
CA ASP A 90 5.87 15.18 -7.14
C ASP A 90 4.96 14.92 -5.94
N LEU A 91 4.01 14.00 -6.08
CA LEU A 91 3.09 13.66 -5.01
C LEU A 91 3.77 12.87 -3.89
N MET A 92 4.80 12.10 -4.24
CA MET A 92 5.57 11.34 -3.26
C MET A 92 6.60 12.19 -2.52
N ALA A 93 6.92 13.36 -3.06
CA ALA A 93 7.91 14.25 -2.47
C ALA A 93 7.53 14.79 -1.09
N ASP A 94 6.25 14.70 -0.70
CA ASP A 94 5.79 15.15 0.61
C ASP A 94 6.15 14.18 1.76
N GLY A 95 6.69 13.02 1.43
CA GLY A 95 7.19 12.08 2.44
C GLY A 95 6.12 11.27 3.17
N THR A 96 4.87 11.29 2.73
CA THR A 96 3.79 10.54 3.39
C THR A 96 3.82 9.06 3.06
N ALA A 97 4.52 8.65 2.01
CA ALA A 97 4.69 7.25 1.65
C ALA A 97 6.16 6.86 1.72
N LEU A 98 6.41 5.62 2.14
CA LEU A 98 7.74 5.04 2.23
C LEU A 98 8.33 4.81 0.85
N GLY A 99 7.54 4.39 -0.10
CA GLY A 99 8.02 4.06 -1.42
C GLY A 99 6.90 3.86 -2.42
N PHE A 100 7.29 3.50 -3.62
CA PHE A 100 6.39 3.36 -4.76
C PHE A 100 6.79 2.12 -5.56
N LEU A 101 5.79 1.30 -5.91
CA LEU A 101 5.97 0.15 -6.78
C LEU A 101 4.89 0.17 -7.85
N THR A 102 5.24 -0.23 -9.07
CA THR A 102 4.22 -0.49 -10.08
C THR A 102 3.58 -1.85 -9.78
N LYS A 103 2.37 -2.06 -10.27
CA LYS A 103 1.68 -3.35 -10.08
C LYS A 103 2.48 -4.52 -10.68
N THR A 104 3.22 -4.26 -11.76
CA THR A 104 4.05 -5.29 -12.39
C THR A 104 5.32 -5.59 -11.61
N GLU A 105 5.77 -4.66 -10.77
CA GLU A 105 6.98 -4.83 -9.94
C GLU A 105 6.68 -5.34 -8.53
N LEU A 106 5.41 -5.50 -8.19
CA LEU A 106 5.02 -5.92 -6.86
C LEU A 106 5.57 -7.30 -6.53
N SER A 107 6.36 -7.38 -5.46
CA SER A 107 6.91 -8.63 -4.96
C SER A 107 7.24 -8.48 -3.49
N ALA A 108 7.36 -9.61 -2.79
CA ALA A 108 7.78 -9.59 -1.39
C ALA A 108 9.19 -9.01 -1.26
N ASP A 109 10.09 -9.33 -2.18
CA ASP A 109 11.45 -8.80 -2.18
C ASP A 109 11.48 -7.29 -2.42
N GLY A 110 10.63 -6.79 -3.33
CA GLY A 110 10.52 -5.36 -3.57
C GLY A 110 10.06 -4.60 -2.33
N ILE A 111 9.09 -5.16 -1.61
CA ILE A 111 8.60 -4.58 -0.36
C ILE A 111 9.71 -4.57 0.69
N ARG A 112 10.41 -5.69 0.87
CA ARG A 112 11.50 -5.79 1.84
C ARG A 112 12.62 -4.81 1.55
N ARG A 113 12.91 -4.59 0.27
CA ARG A 113 13.94 -3.65 -0.16
C ARG A 113 13.57 -2.23 0.23
N LEU A 114 12.32 -1.82 0.01
CA LEU A 114 11.85 -0.50 0.42
C LEU A 114 11.90 -0.32 1.94
N LEU A 115 11.53 -1.34 2.68
CA LEU A 115 11.58 -1.30 4.15
C LEU A 115 13.01 -1.18 4.66
N ALA A 116 13.96 -1.84 3.99
CA ALA A 116 15.37 -1.81 4.37
C ALA A 116 16.01 -0.44 4.12
N GLU A 117 15.58 0.28 3.09
CA GLU A 117 16.14 1.59 2.75
C GLU A 117 15.85 2.66 3.81
N VAL A 118 14.80 2.49 4.60
CA VAL A 118 14.40 3.46 5.63
C VAL A 118 15.08 3.20 6.96
N ARG A 119 15.63 2.04 7.12
CA ARG A 119 16.35 1.63 8.31
C ARG A 119 17.85 1.81 8.09
#